data_81068aa8ebedfdc7cd309f1e2d513ec5
#
_entry.id   81068aa8ebedfdc7cd309f1e2d513ec5
#
_cell.length_a   1.000
_cell.length_b   1.000
_cell.length_c   1.000
_cell.angle_alpha   90.00
_cell.angle_beta   90.00
_cell.angle_gamma   90.00
#
_symmetry.space_group_name_H-M   'P 1'
#
loop_
_entity.id
_entity.type
_entity.pdbx_description
1 polymer ?
#
loop_
_entity_poly.entity_id
_entity_poly.type
_entity_poly.pdbx_seq_one_letter_code
_entity_poly.pdbx_strand_id
1 'polypeptide(L)'
;MDSAIIVAIIGGAVTIFNVIFSTAMANKAERKRQQDVEQLRQNDRSKQIESGLQSLLRAEIIRSHEKYMDKGYCPVYAREALNRIYESYHALGGNGTMTELYKQVMALPTDKED
;
A
#
# COMPACT_ATOMS: atom_id res chain seq x y z
N MET A 1 55.39 13.69 38.85
CA MET A 1 54.61 12.92 37.95
C MET A 1 54.96 13.32 36.54
N ASP A 2 55.32 12.37 35.76
CA ASP A 2 55.84 12.67 34.42
C ASP A 2 54.72 13.18 33.50
N SER A 3 54.97 14.31 32.90
CA SER A 3 54.07 14.88 31.88
C SER A 3 53.84 13.92 30.72
N ALA A 4 54.82 13.04 30.45
CA ALA A 4 54.71 12.00 29.41
C ALA A 4 53.58 10.98 29.69
N ILE A 5 53.37 10.62 30.98
CA ILE A 5 52.29 9.72 31.37
C ILE A 5 50.95 10.36 31.19
N ILE A 6 50.81 11.64 31.52
CA ILE A 6 49.58 12.42 31.33
C ILE A 6 49.24 12.54 29.86
N VAL A 7 50.21 12.83 29.00
CA VAL A 7 50.03 12.92 27.56
C VAL A 7 49.58 11.58 26.96
N ALA A 8 50.20 10.46 27.44
CA ALA A 8 49.83 9.11 26.98
C ALA A 8 48.39 8.74 27.36
N ILE A 9 47.93 9.11 28.55
CA ILE A 9 46.57 8.87 29.02
C ILE A 9 45.56 9.69 28.18
N ILE A 10 45.83 10.95 27.92
CA ILE A 10 45.00 11.82 27.09
C ILE A 10 44.93 11.30 25.65
N GLY A 11 46.06 10.92 25.08
CA GLY A 11 46.11 10.35 23.73
C GLY A 11 45.31 9.07 23.59
N GLY A 12 45.42 8.18 24.58
CA GLY A 12 44.65 6.93 24.63
C GLY A 12 43.14 7.18 24.74
N ALA A 13 42.72 8.13 25.57
CA ALA A 13 41.28 8.50 25.72
C ALA A 13 40.73 9.05 24.42
N VAL A 14 41.43 9.91 23.73
CA VAL A 14 41.01 10.48 22.44
C VAL A 14 40.85 9.39 21.37
N THR A 15 41.81 8.43 21.31
CA THR A 15 41.71 7.32 20.38
C THR A 15 40.51 6.45 20.64
N ILE A 16 40.25 6.08 21.87
CA ILE A 16 39.07 5.30 22.28
C ILE A 16 37.79 6.04 21.90
N PHE A 17 37.70 7.33 22.19
CA PHE A 17 36.56 8.15 21.83
C PHE A 17 36.31 8.14 20.32
N ASN A 18 37.35 8.32 19.50
CA ASN A 18 37.22 8.31 18.07
C ASN A 18 36.73 6.97 17.53
N VAL A 19 37.19 5.85 18.07
CA VAL A 19 36.75 4.51 17.68
C VAL A 19 35.28 4.32 18.01
N ILE A 20 34.86 4.67 19.22
CA ILE A 20 33.48 4.55 19.66
C ILE A 20 32.55 5.43 18.81
N PHE A 21 32.96 6.66 18.56
CA PHE A 21 32.18 7.60 17.73
C PHE A 21 32.04 7.09 16.29
N SER A 22 33.14 6.64 15.67
CA SER A 22 33.11 6.09 14.32
C SER A 22 32.23 4.85 14.21
N THR A 23 32.28 3.95 15.19
CA THR A 23 31.45 2.76 15.22
C THR A 23 29.98 3.09 15.38
N ALA A 24 29.65 4.05 16.28
CA ALA A 24 28.28 4.50 16.48
C ALA A 24 27.71 5.13 15.22
N MET A 25 28.48 5.95 14.51
CA MET A 25 28.05 6.58 13.26
C MET A 25 27.86 5.56 12.13
N ALA A 26 28.75 4.58 12.00
CA ALA A 26 28.63 3.50 11.02
C ALA A 26 27.38 2.67 11.27
N ASN A 27 27.11 2.30 12.53
CA ASN A 27 25.92 1.53 12.90
C ASN A 27 24.64 2.31 12.63
N LYS A 28 24.62 3.61 12.89
CA LYS A 28 23.46 4.47 12.61
C LYS A 28 23.18 4.54 11.12
N ALA A 29 24.21 4.71 10.29
CA ALA A 29 24.08 4.75 8.83
C ALA A 29 23.54 3.42 8.28
N GLU A 30 24.02 2.29 8.81
CA GLU A 30 23.56 0.97 8.41
C GLU A 30 22.10 0.72 8.78
N ARG A 31 21.68 1.10 10.00
CA ARG A 31 20.29 0.99 10.41
C ARG A 31 19.35 1.81 9.53
N LYS A 32 19.75 3.03 9.19
CA LYS A 32 18.98 3.88 8.30
C LYS A 32 18.83 3.24 6.92
N ARG A 33 19.91 2.68 6.38
CA ARG A 33 19.90 2.00 5.10
C ARG A 33 18.97 0.79 5.10
N GLN A 34 19.00 -0.03 6.16
CA GLN A 34 18.09 -1.17 6.33
C GLN A 34 16.63 -0.74 6.42
N GLN A 35 16.33 0.34 7.15
CA GLN A 35 14.98 0.90 7.24
C GLN A 35 14.49 1.40 5.88
N ASP A 36 15.31 2.09 5.12
CA ASP A 36 14.96 2.58 3.79
C ASP A 36 14.65 1.43 2.82
N VAL A 37 15.47 0.37 2.83
CA VAL A 37 15.24 -0.82 2.00
C VAL A 37 13.95 -1.53 2.39
N GLU A 38 13.68 -1.70 3.67
CA GLU A 38 12.47 -2.35 4.16
C GLU A 38 11.22 -1.52 3.79
N GLN A 39 11.28 -0.21 3.90
CA GLN A 39 10.20 0.68 3.52
C GLN A 39 9.90 0.60 2.02
N LEU A 40 10.92 0.58 1.17
CA LEU A 40 10.76 0.40 -0.27
C LEU A 40 10.11 -0.96 -0.60
N ARG A 41 10.53 -2.02 0.09
CA ARG A 41 9.96 -3.35 -0.09
C ARG A 41 8.49 -3.39 0.30
N GLN A 42 8.12 -2.77 1.43
CA GLN A 42 6.73 -2.67 1.86
C GLN A 42 5.89 -1.86 0.90
N ASN A 43 6.42 -0.75 0.38
CA ASN A 43 5.73 0.08 -0.61
C ASN A 43 5.48 -0.68 -1.91
N ASP A 44 6.46 -1.43 -2.41
CA ASP A 44 6.31 -2.25 -3.61
C ASP A 44 5.28 -3.35 -3.41
N ARG A 45 5.30 -4.00 -2.25
CA ARG A 45 4.31 -5.03 -1.90
C ARG A 45 2.90 -4.44 -1.83
N SER A 46 2.75 -3.28 -1.20
CA SER A 46 1.46 -2.58 -1.11
C SER A 46 0.91 -2.23 -2.48
N LYS A 47 1.74 -1.74 -3.38
CA LYS A 47 1.35 -1.43 -4.76
C LYS A 47 0.89 -2.67 -5.52
N GLN A 48 1.59 -3.79 -5.35
CA GLN A 48 1.21 -5.05 -5.99
C GLN A 48 -0.13 -5.57 -5.46
N ILE A 49 -0.36 -5.47 -4.15
CA ILE A 49 -1.63 -5.85 -3.53
C ILE A 49 -2.76 -4.96 -4.03
N GLU A 50 -2.55 -3.64 -4.07
CA GLU A 50 -3.54 -2.68 -4.57
C GLU A 50 -3.88 -2.97 -6.04
N SER A 51 -2.88 -3.22 -6.87
CA SER A 51 -3.08 -3.56 -8.27
C SER A 51 -3.86 -4.87 -8.43
N GLY A 52 -3.54 -5.89 -7.63
CA GLY A 52 -4.27 -7.15 -7.63
C GLY A 52 -5.72 -7.00 -7.19
N LEU A 53 -5.95 -6.24 -6.11
CA LEU A 53 -7.30 -5.93 -5.63
C LEU A 53 -8.10 -5.16 -6.68
N GLN A 54 -7.49 -4.16 -7.30
CA GLN A 54 -8.13 -3.38 -8.35
C GLN A 54 -8.57 -4.28 -9.51
N SER A 55 -7.72 -5.22 -9.91
CA SER A 55 -8.03 -6.18 -10.98
C SER A 55 -9.17 -7.11 -10.61
N LEU A 56 -9.19 -7.61 -9.37
CA LEU A 56 -10.26 -8.48 -8.87
C LEU A 56 -11.59 -7.74 -8.77
N LEU A 57 -11.58 -6.51 -8.26
CA LEU A 57 -12.77 -5.66 -8.17
C LEU A 57 -13.31 -5.32 -9.55
N ARG A 58 -12.43 -5.02 -10.48
CA ARG A 58 -12.80 -4.78 -11.89
C ARG A 58 -13.48 -6.00 -12.50
N ALA A 59 -12.91 -7.18 -12.30
CA ALA A 59 -13.49 -8.43 -12.80
C ALA A 59 -14.88 -8.67 -12.21
N GLU A 60 -15.07 -8.36 -10.92
CA GLU A 60 -16.36 -8.52 -10.27
C GLU A 60 -17.41 -7.54 -10.79
N ILE A 61 -17.02 -6.29 -11.05
CA ILE A 61 -17.91 -5.30 -11.66
C ILE A 61 -18.35 -5.77 -13.05
N ILE A 62 -17.43 -6.26 -13.86
CA ILE A 62 -17.72 -6.78 -15.20
C ILE A 62 -18.69 -7.94 -15.12
N ARG A 63 -18.42 -8.89 -14.22
CA ARG A 63 -19.27 -10.07 -14.02
C ARG A 63 -20.67 -9.69 -13.57
N SER A 64 -20.77 -8.77 -12.62
CA SER A 64 -22.06 -8.28 -12.14
C SER A 64 -22.85 -7.57 -13.24
N HIS A 65 -22.15 -6.77 -14.05
CA HIS A 65 -22.75 -6.08 -15.17
C HIS A 65 -23.35 -7.09 -16.16
N GLU A 66 -22.58 -8.07 -16.60
CA GLU A 66 -23.06 -9.10 -17.52
C GLU A 66 -24.26 -9.84 -16.96
N LYS A 67 -24.17 -10.25 -15.70
CA LYS A 67 -25.23 -11.02 -15.03
C LYS A 67 -26.55 -10.23 -14.95
N TYR A 68 -26.51 -8.99 -14.48
CA TYR A 68 -27.72 -8.22 -14.25
C TYR A 68 -28.27 -7.60 -15.52
N MET A 69 -27.43 -7.23 -16.48
CA MET A 69 -27.89 -6.81 -17.78
C MET A 69 -28.63 -7.94 -18.52
N ASP A 70 -28.14 -9.17 -18.38
CA ASP A 70 -28.79 -10.36 -18.94
C ASP A 70 -30.13 -10.64 -18.26
N LYS A 71 -30.21 -10.49 -16.93
CA LYS A 71 -31.44 -10.67 -16.17
C LYS A 71 -32.45 -9.55 -16.38
N GLY A 72 -31.97 -8.35 -16.70
CA GLY A 72 -32.82 -7.17 -16.87
C GLY A 72 -33.25 -6.49 -15.57
N TYR A 73 -32.76 -6.96 -14.41
CA TYR A 73 -33.02 -6.36 -13.11
C TYR A 73 -31.85 -6.63 -12.17
N CYS A 74 -31.73 -5.80 -11.13
CA CYS A 74 -30.70 -5.97 -10.10
C CYS A 74 -31.35 -5.84 -8.72
N PRO A 75 -31.43 -6.94 -7.95
CA PRO A 75 -32.05 -6.89 -6.62
C PRO A 75 -31.33 -5.92 -5.69
N VAL A 76 -32.04 -5.41 -4.69
CA VAL A 76 -31.52 -4.41 -3.75
C VAL A 76 -30.22 -4.89 -3.07
N TYR A 77 -30.19 -6.16 -2.60
CA TYR A 77 -28.99 -6.70 -1.95
C TYR A 77 -27.79 -6.72 -2.89
N ALA A 78 -28.01 -7.01 -4.16
CA ALA A 78 -26.96 -7.03 -5.17
C ALA A 78 -26.46 -5.62 -5.52
N ARG A 79 -27.36 -4.64 -5.54
CA ARG A 79 -27.01 -3.24 -5.75
C ARG A 79 -26.12 -2.73 -4.62
N GLU A 80 -26.46 -3.05 -3.37
CA GLU A 80 -25.66 -2.67 -2.21
C GLU A 80 -24.27 -3.28 -2.27
N ALA A 81 -24.19 -4.57 -2.60
CA ALA A 81 -22.91 -5.27 -2.73
C ALA A 81 -22.06 -4.65 -3.86
N LEU A 82 -22.66 -4.40 -5.02
CA LEU A 82 -21.96 -3.80 -6.15
C LEU A 82 -21.51 -2.37 -5.84
N ASN A 83 -22.32 -1.61 -5.12
CA ASN A 83 -21.94 -0.26 -4.71
C ASN A 83 -20.68 -0.26 -3.84
N ARG A 84 -20.58 -1.18 -2.88
CA ARG A 84 -19.38 -1.32 -2.05
C ARG A 84 -18.16 -1.72 -2.86
N ILE A 85 -18.33 -2.64 -3.80
CA ILE A 85 -17.26 -3.06 -4.71
C ILE A 85 -16.79 -1.88 -5.56
N TYR A 86 -17.71 -1.13 -6.12
CA TYR A 86 -17.39 0.04 -6.93
C TYR A 86 -16.69 1.13 -6.13
N GLU A 87 -17.17 1.44 -4.93
CA GLU A 87 -16.53 2.43 -4.05
C GLU A 87 -15.08 2.05 -3.75
N SER A 88 -14.83 0.77 -3.43
CA SER A 88 -13.48 0.26 -3.19
C SER A 88 -12.61 0.37 -4.45
N TYR A 89 -13.16 0.03 -5.60
CA TYR A 89 -12.46 0.13 -6.89
C TYR A 89 -12.09 1.59 -7.20
N HIS A 90 -13.03 2.50 -7.00
CA HIS A 90 -12.82 3.93 -7.23
C HIS A 90 -11.76 4.50 -6.27
N ALA A 91 -11.79 4.10 -5.00
CA ALA A 91 -10.80 4.51 -3.99
C ALA A 91 -9.38 4.08 -4.36
N LEU A 92 -9.24 2.96 -5.09
CA LEU A 92 -7.95 2.46 -5.57
C LEU A 92 -7.50 3.13 -6.89
N GLY A 93 -8.21 4.13 -7.35
CA GLY A 93 -7.88 4.86 -8.59
C GLY A 93 -8.48 4.27 -9.86
N GLY A 94 -9.58 3.51 -9.74
CA GLY A 94 -10.26 2.91 -10.88
C GLY A 94 -10.79 3.94 -11.87
N ASN A 95 -10.85 3.57 -13.13
CA ASN A 95 -11.17 4.46 -14.24
C ASN A 95 -12.66 4.51 -14.61
N GLY A 96 -13.00 5.40 -15.56
CA GLY A 96 -14.37 5.68 -15.96
C GLY A 96 -15.13 4.57 -16.68
N THR A 97 -14.45 3.57 -17.25
CA THR A 97 -15.11 2.44 -17.93
C THR A 97 -15.96 1.65 -16.95
N MET A 98 -15.39 1.34 -15.76
CA MET A 98 -16.14 0.62 -14.71
C MET A 98 -17.25 1.48 -14.13
N THR A 99 -17.09 2.79 -14.09
CA THR A 99 -18.13 3.73 -13.70
C THR A 99 -19.34 3.61 -14.60
N GLU A 100 -19.12 3.52 -15.91
CA GLU A 100 -20.23 3.36 -16.88
C GLU A 100 -20.95 2.03 -16.68
N LEU A 101 -20.23 0.93 -16.50
CA LEU A 101 -20.84 -0.37 -16.24
C LEU A 101 -21.66 -0.35 -14.93
N TYR A 102 -21.11 0.26 -13.89
CA TYR A 102 -21.79 0.42 -12.61
C TYR A 102 -23.09 1.22 -12.77
N LYS A 103 -23.05 2.34 -13.45
CA LYS A 103 -24.23 3.17 -13.71
C LYS A 103 -25.31 2.42 -14.48
N GLN A 104 -24.93 1.63 -15.47
CA GLN A 104 -25.87 0.83 -16.23
C GLN A 104 -26.61 -0.17 -15.36
N VAL A 105 -25.90 -0.84 -14.44
CA VAL A 105 -26.53 -1.78 -13.50
C VAL A 105 -27.45 -1.03 -12.52
N MET A 106 -27.01 0.12 -12.02
CA MET A 106 -27.81 0.92 -11.07
C MET A 106 -29.07 1.51 -11.72
N ALA A 107 -29.11 1.64 -13.02
CA ALA A 107 -30.28 2.09 -13.77
C ALA A 107 -31.31 0.99 -13.98
N LEU A 108 -30.97 -0.28 -13.74
CA LEU A 108 -31.90 -1.39 -13.89
C LEU A 108 -32.96 -1.37 -12.78
N PRO A 109 -34.17 -1.90 -13.04
CA PRO A 109 -35.16 -2.07 -11.99
C PRO A 109 -34.67 -3.05 -10.92
N THR A 110 -35.21 -2.92 -9.71
CA THR A 110 -34.84 -3.77 -8.58
C THR A 110 -35.59 -5.10 -8.55
N ASP A 111 -36.70 -5.17 -9.26
CA ASP A 111 -37.53 -6.36 -9.34
C ASP A 111 -37.71 -6.79 -10.79
N LYS A 112 -37.91 -8.09 -10.98
CA LYS A 112 -38.22 -8.63 -12.28
C LYS A 112 -39.59 -8.13 -12.73
N GLU A 113 -39.65 -7.51 -13.91
CA GLU A 113 -40.91 -7.11 -14.53
C GLU A 113 -41.58 -8.35 -15.13
N ASP A 114 -42.82 -8.56 -14.76
CA ASP A 114 -43.66 -9.61 -15.37
C ASP A 114 -44.16 -9.19 -16.74
#